data_30837dd6e2cbd7ec40b030e1da86b432
#
_entry.id   30837dd6e2cbd7ec40b030e1da86b432
#
_cell.length_a   1.000
_cell.length_b   1.000
_cell.length_c   1.000
_cell.angle_alpha   90.00
_cell.angle_beta   90.00
_cell.angle_gamma   90.00
#
_symmetry.space_group_name_H-M   'P 1'
#
loop_
_entity.id
_entity.type
_entity.pdbx_description
1 polymer ?
#
loop_
_entity_poly.entity_id
_entity_poly.type
_entity_poly.pdbx_seq_one_letter_code
_entity_poly.pdbx_strand_id
1 'polypeptide(L)'
;MQFTLMLKTFLLNIWKDSAILNNNLLQSLIDPVNKARILDVGCGTGQLIIERVAKINKPEIYAVEIDQQFFKEAKNKGIKVTKANIEKGFPYKDNFFDIVSANQIIEHVVDVDFFMEEIYRVLKPKGYLVLSTENLSSWHNIFALLLGWQAFSQHISLKKNIGNPLKLNINRSSKNYDSHIKIFTPKGLKELIELYHFKITNFYGAGYYPFRGNLSKIISTIDPTHCAFIGLKAIKN
;
A
#
# COMPACT_ATOMS: atom_id res chain seq x y z
N MET A 1 -30.56 13.79 3.57
CA MET A 1 -29.29 14.16 4.27
C MET A 1 -28.83 13.09 5.25
N GLN A 2 -29.67 12.65 6.20
CA GLN A 2 -29.31 11.63 7.22
C GLN A 2 -28.92 10.26 6.63
N PHE A 3 -29.66 9.73 5.66
CA PHE A 3 -29.34 8.46 4.99
C PHE A 3 -27.95 8.47 4.30
N THR A 4 -27.63 9.56 3.59
CA THR A 4 -26.33 9.72 2.94
C THR A 4 -25.18 9.72 3.96
N LEU A 5 -25.38 10.34 5.13
CA LEU A 5 -24.39 10.37 6.21
C LEU A 5 -24.18 8.96 6.81
N MET A 6 -25.27 8.23 7.08
CA MET A 6 -25.21 6.86 7.57
C MET A 6 -24.47 5.93 6.60
N LEU A 7 -24.80 6.01 5.30
CA LEU A 7 -24.12 5.22 4.27
C LEU A 7 -22.64 5.54 4.19
N LYS A 8 -22.27 6.82 4.22
CA LYS A 8 -20.85 7.22 4.26
C LYS A 8 -20.12 6.66 5.47
N THR A 9 -20.69 6.78 6.67
CA THR A 9 -20.10 6.25 7.90
C THR A 9 -19.92 4.73 7.81
N PHE A 10 -20.90 4.02 7.27
CA PHE A 10 -20.85 2.58 7.07
C PHE A 10 -19.69 2.19 6.12
N LEU A 11 -19.60 2.84 4.97
CA LEU A 11 -18.54 2.59 3.98
C LEU A 11 -17.14 2.92 4.53
N LEU A 12 -17.01 4.01 5.29
CA LEU A 12 -15.76 4.37 5.97
C LEU A 12 -15.33 3.35 7.02
N ASN A 13 -16.27 2.77 7.75
CA ASN A 13 -15.98 1.74 8.73
C ASN A 13 -15.50 0.44 8.04
N ILE A 14 -16.10 0.07 6.90
CA ILE A 14 -15.60 -1.07 6.09
C ILE A 14 -14.17 -0.79 5.64
N TRP A 15 -13.89 0.41 5.14
CA TRP A 15 -12.54 0.77 4.72
C TRP A 15 -11.53 0.66 5.86
N LYS A 16 -11.85 1.17 7.07
CA LYS A 16 -10.98 1.05 8.24
C LYS A 16 -10.69 -0.40 8.61
N ASP A 17 -11.72 -1.24 8.67
CA ASP A 17 -11.57 -2.67 8.96
C ASP A 17 -10.70 -3.35 7.89
N SER A 18 -10.90 -2.97 6.62
CA SER A 18 -10.13 -3.49 5.48
C SER A 18 -8.66 -3.06 5.54
N ALA A 19 -8.37 -1.83 5.93
CA ALA A 19 -7.01 -1.32 6.08
C ALA A 19 -6.26 -2.03 7.23
N ILE A 20 -6.94 -2.29 8.34
CA ILE A 20 -6.39 -3.09 9.45
C ILE A 20 -6.08 -4.52 8.98
N LEU A 21 -7.01 -5.16 8.28
CA LEU A 21 -6.81 -6.50 7.73
C LEU A 21 -5.64 -6.53 6.74
N ASN A 22 -5.55 -5.53 5.84
CA ASN A 22 -4.44 -5.39 4.90
C ASN A 22 -3.10 -5.30 5.63
N ASN A 23 -2.98 -4.45 6.66
CA ASN A 23 -1.75 -4.33 7.43
C ASN A 23 -1.35 -5.65 8.12
N ASN A 24 -2.33 -6.38 8.69
CA ASN A 24 -2.08 -7.66 9.35
C ASN A 24 -1.62 -8.75 8.35
N LEU A 25 -2.21 -8.78 7.15
CA LEU A 25 -1.82 -9.72 6.10
C LEU A 25 -0.42 -9.36 5.56
N LEU A 26 -0.13 -8.09 5.33
CA LEU A 26 1.20 -7.65 4.91
C LEU A 26 2.27 -8.01 5.95
N GLN A 27 1.98 -7.83 7.25
CA GLN A 27 2.83 -8.26 8.35
C GLN A 27 3.10 -9.77 8.31
N SER A 28 2.09 -10.58 7.98
CA SER A 28 2.23 -12.05 7.92
C SER A 28 3.14 -12.53 6.79
N LEU A 29 3.40 -11.70 5.78
CA LEU A 29 4.31 -12.00 4.68
C LEU A 29 5.78 -11.70 5.00
N ILE A 30 6.06 -11.03 6.12
CA ILE A 30 7.41 -10.70 6.54
C ILE A 30 7.98 -11.86 7.36
N ASP A 31 9.05 -12.47 6.83
CA ASP A 31 9.74 -13.57 7.49
C ASP A 31 10.55 -13.08 8.70
N PRO A 32 10.66 -13.85 9.78
CA PRO A 32 11.42 -13.48 10.97
C PRO A 32 12.94 -13.68 10.77
N VAL A 33 13.53 -12.93 9.83
CA VAL A 33 14.96 -12.97 9.51
C VAL A 33 15.74 -12.14 10.52
N ASN A 34 16.65 -12.77 11.30
CA ASN A 34 17.45 -12.09 12.32
C ASN A 34 18.34 -10.99 11.69
N LYS A 35 18.37 -9.80 12.30
CA LYS A 35 19.17 -8.64 11.87
C LYS A 35 18.92 -8.20 10.41
N ALA A 36 17.70 -8.42 9.89
CA ALA A 36 17.36 -7.99 8.55
C ALA A 36 17.45 -6.45 8.40
N ARG A 37 17.98 -6.00 7.27
CA ARG A 37 17.88 -4.60 6.84
C ARG A 37 16.61 -4.42 6.03
N ILE A 38 15.74 -3.54 6.51
CA ILE A 38 14.42 -3.34 5.94
C ILE A 38 14.30 -1.90 5.49
N LEU A 39 13.84 -1.68 4.25
CA LEU A 39 13.44 -0.37 3.76
C LEU A 39 11.92 -0.28 3.75
N ASP A 40 11.36 0.72 4.41
CA ASP A 40 9.95 1.10 4.27
C ASP A 40 9.83 2.34 3.38
N VAL A 41 9.17 2.20 2.24
CA VAL A 41 9.02 3.27 1.24
C VAL A 41 7.73 4.04 1.52
N GLY A 42 7.84 5.34 1.84
CA GLY A 42 6.71 6.13 2.28
C GLY A 42 6.22 5.72 3.67
N CYS A 43 7.12 5.75 4.65
CA CYS A 43 6.85 5.15 5.97
C CYS A 43 5.82 5.90 6.82
N GLY A 44 5.39 7.11 6.41
CA GLY A 44 4.55 7.96 7.22
C GLY A 44 5.18 8.20 8.61
N THR A 45 4.40 8.00 9.67
CA THR A 45 4.87 8.15 11.05
C THR A 45 5.82 7.04 11.52
N GLY A 46 6.08 6.03 10.70
CA GLY A 46 6.89 4.86 11.04
C GLY A 46 6.23 3.84 11.97
N GLN A 47 5.00 4.08 12.41
CA GLN A 47 4.32 3.18 13.35
C GLN A 47 4.05 1.80 12.74
N LEU A 48 3.54 1.78 11.52
CA LEU A 48 3.14 0.54 10.85
C LEU A 48 4.34 -0.37 10.56
N ILE A 49 5.49 0.18 10.15
CA ILE A 49 6.66 -0.67 9.89
C ILE A 49 7.22 -1.27 11.18
N ILE A 50 7.25 -0.52 12.29
CA ILE A 50 7.65 -1.05 13.59
C ILE A 50 6.79 -2.26 13.99
N GLU A 51 5.46 -2.14 13.82
CA GLU A 51 4.53 -3.23 14.11
C GLU A 51 4.74 -4.44 13.18
N ARG A 52 4.92 -4.21 11.87
CA ARG A 52 5.13 -5.26 10.88
C ARG A 52 6.38 -6.09 11.15
N VAL A 53 7.46 -5.46 11.59
CA VAL A 53 8.75 -6.14 11.83
C VAL A 53 8.95 -6.59 13.27
N ALA A 54 7.95 -6.48 14.13
CA ALA A 54 8.04 -6.80 15.56
C ALA A 54 8.50 -8.25 15.85
N LYS A 55 8.31 -9.17 14.90
CA LYS A 55 8.78 -10.57 15.01
C LYS A 55 10.25 -10.78 14.62
N ILE A 56 10.88 -9.78 14.04
CA ILE A 56 12.28 -9.83 13.63
C ILE A 56 13.16 -9.50 14.85
N ASN A 57 14.13 -10.34 15.12
CA ASN A 57 15.09 -10.06 16.17
C ASN A 57 16.13 -9.03 15.70
N LYS A 58 16.18 -7.87 16.37
CA LYS A 58 17.09 -6.75 16.08
C LYS A 58 17.02 -6.27 14.62
N PRO A 59 15.85 -5.87 14.10
CA PRO A 59 15.75 -5.35 12.74
C PRO A 59 16.48 -4.01 12.61
N GLU A 60 17.12 -3.78 11.46
CA GLU A 60 17.59 -2.45 11.08
C GLU A 60 16.56 -1.81 10.15
N ILE A 61 15.79 -0.87 10.67
CA ILE A 61 14.72 -0.21 9.92
C ILE A 61 15.25 1.07 9.29
N TYR A 62 15.22 1.11 7.97
CA TYR A 62 15.47 2.28 7.14
C TYR A 62 14.15 2.73 6.51
N ALA A 63 14.04 4.01 6.17
CA ALA A 63 12.85 4.51 5.50
C ALA A 63 13.16 5.72 4.61
N VAL A 64 12.29 5.94 3.62
CA VAL A 64 12.19 7.20 2.88
C VAL A 64 10.83 7.83 3.13
N GLU A 65 10.83 9.15 3.40
CA GLU A 65 9.62 9.92 3.64
C GLU A 65 9.79 11.34 3.10
N ILE A 66 8.81 11.85 2.36
CA ILE A 66 8.86 13.20 1.79
C ILE A 66 8.25 14.26 2.72
N ASP A 67 7.25 13.86 3.52
CA ASP A 67 6.59 14.77 4.44
C ASP A 67 7.48 15.12 5.62
N GLN A 68 7.65 16.41 5.89
CA GLN A 68 8.53 16.88 6.95
C GLN A 68 8.07 16.49 8.36
N GLN A 69 6.77 16.45 8.58
CA GLN A 69 6.22 16.10 9.89
C GLN A 69 6.40 14.59 10.13
N PHE A 70 5.99 13.75 9.17
CA PHE A 70 6.13 12.30 9.26
C PHE A 70 7.60 11.87 9.35
N PHE A 71 8.48 12.52 8.59
CA PHE A 71 9.92 12.31 8.71
C PHE A 71 10.41 12.52 10.15
N LYS A 72 10.01 13.63 10.81
CA LYS A 72 10.39 13.90 12.20
C LYS A 72 9.83 12.85 13.16
N GLU A 73 8.56 12.46 12.99
CA GLU A 73 7.92 11.47 13.84
C GLU A 73 8.58 10.09 13.72
N ALA A 74 8.87 9.63 12.49
CA ALA A 74 9.56 8.37 12.24
C ALA A 74 10.99 8.38 12.82
N LYS A 75 11.72 9.49 12.65
CA LYS A 75 13.06 9.67 13.22
C LYS A 75 13.06 9.59 14.74
N ASN A 76 12.08 10.21 15.41
CA ASN A 76 11.93 10.17 16.86
C ASN A 76 11.66 8.76 17.42
N LYS A 77 11.14 7.85 16.58
CA LYS A 77 10.95 6.44 16.91
C LYS A 77 12.18 5.55 16.66
N GLY A 78 13.32 6.17 16.30
CA GLY A 78 14.58 5.46 16.08
C GLY A 78 14.73 4.84 14.69
N ILE A 79 13.86 5.14 13.74
CA ILE A 79 13.98 4.69 12.35
C ILE A 79 15.09 5.51 11.66
N LYS A 80 15.94 4.83 10.88
CA LYS A 80 16.96 5.45 10.02
C LYS A 80 16.28 6.04 8.77
N VAL A 81 15.46 7.08 8.97
CA VAL A 81 14.67 7.69 7.89
C VAL A 81 15.48 8.74 7.13
N THR A 82 15.38 8.74 5.81
CA THR A 82 15.93 9.76 4.92
C THR A 82 14.78 10.57 4.30
N LYS A 83 14.89 11.90 4.36
CA LYS A 83 13.93 12.76 3.67
C LYS A 83 14.29 12.80 2.20
N ALA A 84 13.49 12.13 1.36
CA ALA A 84 13.71 12.06 -0.08
C ALA A 84 12.39 11.98 -0.84
N ASN A 85 12.45 12.43 -2.10
CA ASN A 85 11.39 12.19 -3.08
C ASN A 85 11.74 10.91 -3.85
N ILE A 86 10.90 9.89 -3.73
CA ILE A 86 11.06 8.57 -4.35
C ILE A 86 11.06 8.62 -5.89
N GLU A 87 10.48 9.66 -6.48
CA GLU A 87 10.52 9.92 -7.93
C GLU A 87 11.93 10.31 -8.43
N LYS A 88 12.88 10.56 -7.53
CA LYS A 88 14.28 10.91 -7.84
C LYS A 88 15.27 9.81 -7.49
N GLY A 89 14.76 8.64 -7.14
CA GLY A 89 15.54 7.48 -6.72
C GLY A 89 15.67 7.33 -5.21
N PHE A 90 16.08 6.14 -4.80
CA PHE A 90 16.30 5.83 -3.39
C PHE A 90 17.74 6.13 -2.99
N PRO A 91 17.96 6.87 -1.88
CA PRO A 91 19.30 7.31 -1.45
C PRO A 91 20.08 6.18 -0.77
N TYR A 92 20.05 4.99 -1.36
CA TYR A 92 20.68 3.78 -0.84
C TYR A 92 21.47 3.05 -1.93
N LYS A 93 22.45 2.26 -1.48
CA LYS A 93 23.31 1.46 -2.36
C LYS A 93 22.54 0.27 -2.95
N ASP A 94 23.04 -0.21 -4.08
CA ASP A 94 22.59 -1.46 -4.68
C ASP A 94 22.77 -2.63 -3.71
N ASN A 95 21.83 -3.58 -3.75
CA ASN A 95 21.90 -4.83 -2.98
C ASN A 95 22.10 -4.62 -1.47
N PHE A 96 21.43 -3.62 -0.90
CA PHE A 96 21.62 -3.26 0.50
C PHE A 96 20.60 -3.86 1.45
N PHE A 97 19.34 -4.02 0.99
CA PHE A 97 18.22 -4.45 1.83
C PHE A 97 17.89 -5.93 1.64
N ASP A 98 17.52 -6.57 2.74
CA ASP A 98 16.95 -7.93 2.73
C ASP A 98 15.46 -7.88 2.39
N ILE A 99 14.77 -6.82 2.82
CA ILE A 99 13.33 -6.63 2.66
C ILE A 99 13.05 -5.19 2.23
N VAL A 100 12.18 -5.00 1.24
CA VAL A 100 11.54 -3.71 0.93
C VAL A 100 10.05 -3.83 1.21
N SER A 101 9.51 -2.89 1.99
CA SER A 101 8.08 -2.74 2.26
C SER A 101 7.55 -1.50 1.54
N ALA A 102 6.54 -1.66 0.71
CA ALA A 102 5.87 -0.61 -0.04
C ALA A 102 4.35 -0.74 0.13
N ASN A 103 3.82 -0.13 1.20
CA ASN A 103 2.40 -0.24 1.54
C ASN A 103 1.66 1.05 1.22
N GLN A 104 0.69 0.99 0.32
CA GLN A 104 -0.14 2.14 -0.08
C GLN A 104 0.74 3.32 -0.55
N ILE A 105 1.65 3.03 -1.47
CA ILE A 105 2.58 4.03 -2.01
C ILE A 105 2.64 4.01 -3.54
N ILE A 106 2.56 2.83 -4.17
CA ILE A 106 2.71 2.69 -5.63
C ILE A 106 1.61 3.43 -6.40
N GLU A 107 0.42 3.56 -5.83
CA GLU A 107 -0.71 4.31 -6.38
C GLU A 107 -0.47 5.82 -6.48
N HIS A 108 0.50 6.34 -5.74
CA HIS A 108 0.89 7.76 -5.73
C HIS A 108 2.05 8.06 -6.68
N VAL A 109 2.71 7.03 -7.22
CA VAL A 109 3.92 7.17 -8.04
C VAL A 109 3.57 7.50 -9.48
N VAL A 110 4.23 8.52 -10.04
CA VAL A 110 4.06 8.93 -11.45
C VAL A 110 4.81 7.97 -12.38
N ASP A 111 6.08 7.70 -12.09
CA ASP A 111 6.93 6.77 -12.84
C ASP A 111 7.04 5.44 -12.10
N VAL A 112 6.10 4.54 -12.39
CA VAL A 112 6.04 3.21 -11.75
C VAL A 112 7.20 2.32 -12.21
N ASP A 113 7.65 2.52 -13.44
CA ASP A 113 8.74 1.74 -14.01
C ASP A 113 10.05 2.05 -13.28
N PHE A 114 10.39 3.32 -13.16
CA PHE A 114 11.54 3.76 -12.37
C PHE A 114 11.45 3.33 -10.89
N PHE A 115 10.24 3.39 -10.30
CA PHE A 115 10.01 2.95 -8.92
C PHE A 115 10.32 1.47 -8.73
N MET A 116 9.90 0.62 -9.67
CA MET A 116 10.18 -0.83 -9.62
C MET A 116 11.67 -1.13 -9.86
N GLU A 117 12.33 -0.41 -10.77
CA GLU A 117 13.78 -0.50 -10.99
C GLU A 117 14.56 -0.17 -9.71
N GLU A 118 14.19 0.90 -9.01
CA GLU A 118 14.82 1.29 -7.75
C GLU A 118 14.61 0.27 -6.62
N ILE A 119 13.39 -0.29 -6.49
CA ILE A 119 13.13 -1.39 -5.55
C ILE A 119 14.03 -2.58 -5.89
N TYR A 120 14.10 -2.97 -7.17
CA TYR A 120 14.94 -4.07 -7.61
C TYR A 120 16.42 -3.79 -7.32
N ARG A 121 16.90 -2.59 -7.64
CA ARG A 121 18.30 -2.18 -7.44
C ARG A 121 18.74 -2.29 -5.98
N VAL A 122 17.94 -1.77 -5.05
CA VAL A 122 18.33 -1.72 -3.63
C VAL A 122 18.16 -3.05 -2.88
N LEU A 123 17.33 -3.97 -3.39
CA LEU A 123 17.19 -5.31 -2.83
C LEU A 123 18.40 -6.18 -3.13
N LYS A 124 18.86 -6.93 -2.14
CA LYS A 124 19.84 -7.99 -2.31
C LYS A 124 19.33 -9.11 -3.22
N PRO A 125 20.21 -9.87 -3.90
CA PRO A 125 19.82 -11.15 -4.49
C PRO A 125 19.11 -12.02 -3.44
N LYS A 126 17.97 -12.61 -3.80
CA LYS A 126 17.09 -13.38 -2.89
C LYS A 126 16.40 -12.54 -1.79
N GLY A 127 16.63 -11.22 -1.74
CA GLY A 127 15.79 -10.30 -0.97
C GLY A 127 14.39 -10.22 -1.55
N TYR A 128 13.45 -9.68 -0.81
CA TYR A 128 12.06 -9.66 -1.27
C TYR A 128 11.33 -8.33 -0.99
N LEU A 129 10.36 -8.08 -1.86
CA LEU A 129 9.39 -7.01 -1.76
C LEU A 129 8.13 -7.53 -1.07
N VAL A 130 7.57 -6.76 -0.12
CA VAL A 130 6.17 -6.86 0.30
C VAL A 130 5.47 -5.56 -0.09
N LEU A 131 4.41 -5.69 -0.87
CA LEU A 131 3.70 -4.54 -1.44
C LEU A 131 2.20 -4.72 -1.28
N SER A 132 1.50 -3.62 -0.97
CA SER A 132 0.05 -3.57 -1.11
C SER A 132 -0.42 -2.23 -1.65
N THR A 133 -1.57 -2.25 -2.32
CA THR A 133 -2.21 -1.07 -2.92
C THR A 133 -3.72 -1.26 -2.96
N GLU A 134 -4.45 -0.19 -3.26
CA GLU A 134 -5.88 -0.26 -3.53
C GLU A 134 -6.16 -1.01 -4.84
N ASN A 135 -7.35 -1.63 -4.91
CA ASN A 135 -7.73 -2.51 -6.01
C ASN A 135 -8.83 -1.90 -6.87
N LEU A 136 -8.55 -1.63 -8.14
CA LEU A 136 -9.54 -1.14 -9.10
C LEU A 136 -10.70 -2.14 -9.32
N SER A 137 -10.41 -3.45 -9.26
CA SER A 137 -11.39 -4.52 -9.43
C SER A 137 -12.24 -4.79 -8.19
N SER A 138 -12.13 -4.01 -7.12
CA SER A 138 -12.96 -4.18 -5.93
C SER A 138 -14.43 -3.90 -6.20
N TRP A 139 -15.33 -4.64 -5.55
CA TRP A 139 -16.77 -4.51 -5.80
C TRP A 139 -17.29 -3.09 -5.67
N HIS A 140 -16.82 -2.32 -4.68
CA HIS A 140 -17.26 -0.93 -4.54
C HIS A 140 -16.84 -0.04 -5.73
N ASN A 141 -15.69 -0.29 -6.33
CA ASN A 141 -15.24 0.41 -7.54
C ASN A 141 -16.03 -0.04 -8.77
N ILE A 142 -16.26 -1.36 -8.93
CA ILE A 142 -17.07 -1.90 -10.02
C ILE A 142 -18.49 -1.31 -9.99
N PHE A 143 -19.14 -1.27 -8.82
CA PHE A 143 -20.46 -0.67 -8.70
C PHE A 143 -20.44 0.83 -9.00
N ALA A 144 -19.42 1.57 -8.59
CA ALA A 144 -19.30 2.98 -8.95
C ALA A 144 -19.22 3.17 -10.48
N LEU A 145 -18.39 2.37 -11.15
CA LEU A 145 -18.21 2.43 -12.61
C LEU A 145 -19.49 2.03 -13.37
N LEU A 146 -20.22 1.02 -12.90
CA LEU A 146 -21.52 0.61 -13.49
C LEU A 146 -22.57 1.73 -13.41
N LEU A 147 -22.49 2.58 -12.39
CA LEU A 147 -23.37 3.76 -12.24
C LEU A 147 -22.85 4.99 -13.00
N GLY A 148 -21.76 4.88 -13.76
CA GLY A 148 -21.11 6.00 -14.44
C GLY A 148 -20.39 6.95 -13.47
N TRP A 149 -20.09 6.51 -12.25
CA TRP A 149 -19.35 7.29 -11.27
C TRP A 149 -17.84 6.99 -11.35
N GLN A 150 -17.05 7.97 -10.93
CA GLN A 150 -15.63 7.74 -10.73
C GLN A 150 -15.41 6.66 -9.66
N ALA A 151 -14.49 5.73 -9.91
CA ALA A 151 -14.09 4.75 -8.91
C ALA A 151 -13.68 5.43 -7.60
N PHE A 152 -14.06 4.86 -6.46
CA PHE A 152 -13.75 5.46 -5.14
C PHE A 152 -12.26 5.63 -4.91
N SER A 153 -11.48 4.66 -5.38
CA SER A 153 -10.03 4.59 -5.18
C SER A 153 -9.24 5.52 -6.10
N GLN A 154 -9.82 5.99 -7.22
CA GLN A 154 -9.09 6.76 -8.22
C GLN A 154 -9.44 8.25 -8.18
N HIS A 155 -8.43 9.09 -8.20
CA HIS A 155 -8.57 10.54 -8.18
C HIS A 155 -8.16 11.15 -9.52
N ILE A 156 -9.08 11.89 -10.16
CA ILE A 156 -8.83 12.60 -11.43
C ILE A 156 -8.44 14.05 -11.23
N SER A 157 -8.56 14.58 -10.02
CA SER A 157 -8.17 15.95 -9.68
C SER A 157 -7.36 15.98 -8.38
N LEU A 158 -6.24 16.68 -8.40
CA LEU A 158 -5.42 16.92 -7.20
C LEU A 158 -6.08 17.91 -6.21
N LYS A 159 -7.05 18.70 -6.67
CA LYS A 159 -7.69 19.74 -5.86
C LYS A 159 -8.97 19.29 -5.15
N LYS A 160 -9.75 18.44 -5.81
CA LYS A 160 -11.07 18.02 -5.29
C LYS A 160 -11.38 16.60 -5.72
N ASN A 161 -12.08 15.87 -4.87
CA ASN A 161 -12.71 14.62 -5.28
C ASN A 161 -13.97 14.94 -6.07
N ILE A 162 -13.97 14.58 -7.36
CA ILE A 162 -15.06 14.81 -8.30
C ILE A 162 -15.42 13.50 -9.01
N GLY A 163 -16.62 13.46 -9.58
CA GLY A 163 -17.09 12.29 -10.34
C GLY A 163 -17.75 11.19 -9.50
N ASN A 164 -17.63 11.22 -8.16
CA ASN A 164 -18.34 10.29 -7.28
C ASN A 164 -19.23 11.07 -6.29
N PRO A 165 -20.57 10.89 -6.30
CA PRO A 165 -21.50 11.69 -5.48
C PRO A 165 -21.34 11.39 -3.97
N LEU A 166 -20.86 10.21 -3.58
CA LEU A 166 -20.67 9.86 -2.18
C LEU A 166 -19.45 10.55 -1.58
N LYS A 167 -18.45 10.93 -2.40
CA LYS A 167 -17.25 11.69 -1.97
C LYS A 167 -16.68 11.16 -0.64
N LEU A 168 -16.35 9.87 -0.62
CA LEU A 168 -15.72 9.26 0.55
C LEU A 168 -14.29 9.79 0.66
N ASN A 169 -14.14 11.02 1.12
CA ASN A 169 -12.84 11.59 1.41
C ASN A 169 -12.40 11.12 2.78
N ILE A 170 -11.48 10.18 2.78
CA ILE A 170 -10.73 9.83 3.96
C ILE A 170 -9.58 10.82 4.00
N ASN A 171 -9.68 11.83 4.88
CA ASN A 171 -8.64 12.78 5.27
C ASN A 171 -7.58 13.05 4.18
N ARG A 172 -7.99 13.70 3.07
CA ARG A 172 -6.98 14.25 2.16
C ARG A 172 -6.24 15.35 2.91
N SER A 173 -4.97 15.13 3.13
CA SER A 173 -4.10 16.24 3.40
C SER A 173 -4.16 17.17 2.18
N SER A 174 -4.01 18.47 2.38
CA SER A 174 -3.98 19.46 1.28
C SER A 174 -2.71 19.32 0.40
N LYS A 175 -1.97 18.21 0.56
CA LYS A 175 -0.68 17.98 -0.06
C LYS A 175 -0.86 17.14 -1.32
N ASN A 176 -0.24 17.56 -2.42
CA ASN A 176 -0.42 16.99 -3.77
C ASN A 176 0.01 15.51 -3.90
N TYR A 177 0.78 14.96 -2.95
CA TYR A 177 1.26 13.58 -2.99
C TYR A 177 0.29 12.54 -2.40
N ASP A 178 -0.89 12.98 -1.87
CA ASP A 178 -1.91 12.06 -1.35
C ASP A 178 -2.92 11.59 -2.43
N SER A 179 -2.69 11.91 -3.69
CA SER A 179 -3.62 11.56 -4.76
C SER A 179 -3.24 10.22 -5.40
N HIS A 180 -4.21 9.32 -5.52
CA HIS A 180 -4.04 8.08 -6.25
C HIS A 180 -4.07 8.36 -7.75
N ILE A 181 -2.90 8.37 -8.36
CA ILE A 181 -2.70 8.66 -9.79
C ILE A 181 -3.00 7.41 -10.62
N LYS A 182 -2.57 6.25 -10.12
CA LYS A 182 -2.76 4.94 -10.76
C LYS A 182 -3.43 3.99 -9.79
N ILE A 183 -4.33 3.17 -10.29
CA ILE A 183 -4.96 2.10 -9.50
C ILE A 183 -4.82 0.80 -10.27
N PHE A 184 -4.42 -0.24 -9.57
CA PHE A 184 -4.07 -1.52 -10.16
C PHE A 184 -5.21 -2.54 -10.04
N THR A 185 -5.37 -3.36 -11.07
CA THR A 185 -6.09 -4.63 -10.93
C THR A 185 -5.12 -5.71 -10.44
N PRO A 186 -5.60 -6.83 -9.86
CA PRO A 186 -4.73 -7.94 -9.46
C PRO A 186 -3.83 -8.45 -10.59
N LYS A 187 -4.39 -8.56 -11.80
CA LYS A 187 -3.64 -9.01 -12.98
C LYS A 187 -2.56 -8.00 -13.38
N GLY A 188 -2.94 -6.72 -13.51
CA GLY A 188 -1.98 -5.68 -13.89
C GLY A 188 -0.85 -5.51 -12.86
N LEU A 189 -1.15 -5.61 -11.55
CA LEU A 189 -0.11 -5.56 -10.52
C LEU A 189 0.85 -6.76 -10.63
N LYS A 190 0.34 -7.98 -10.83
CA LYS A 190 1.19 -9.17 -10.97
C LYS A 190 2.09 -9.07 -12.20
N GLU A 191 1.54 -8.71 -13.35
CA GLU A 191 2.30 -8.54 -14.59
C GLU A 191 3.39 -7.47 -14.45
N LEU A 192 3.09 -6.35 -13.77
CA LEU A 192 4.08 -5.32 -13.48
C LEU A 192 5.25 -5.88 -12.63
N ILE A 193 4.96 -6.59 -11.55
CA ILE A 193 5.97 -7.17 -10.65
C ILE A 193 6.84 -8.19 -11.41
N GLU A 194 6.24 -9.03 -12.24
CA GLU A 194 6.95 -10.04 -13.05
C GLU A 194 7.81 -9.40 -14.16
N LEU A 195 7.36 -8.28 -14.75
CA LEU A 195 8.12 -7.50 -15.74
C LEU A 195 9.48 -7.06 -15.20
N TYR A 196 9.54 -6.72 -13.89
CA TYR A 196 10.77 -6.32 -13.21
C TYR A 196 11.51 -7.50 -12.54
N HIS A 197 11.38 -8.71 -13.10
CA HIS A 197 12.13 -9.92 -12.74
C HIS A 197 11.93 -10.39 -11.30
N PHE A 198 10.81 -10.03 -10.66
CA PHE A 198 10.42 -10.58 -9.39
C PHE A 198 9.62 -11.86 -9.58
N LYS A 199 9.85 -12.84 -8.69
CA LYS A 199 9.01 -14.03 -8.57
C LYS A 199 7.99 -13.86 -7.46
N ILE A 200 6.71 -13.77 -7.80
CA ILE A 200 5.63 -13.70 -6.83
C ILE A 200 5.50 -15.03 -6.10
N THR A 201 5.56 -15.01 -4.77
CA THR A 201 5.42 -16.20 -3.91
C THR A 201 4.10 -16.23 -3.16
N ASN A 202 3.53 -15.08 -2.85
CA ASN A 202 2.27 -14.95 -2.15
C ASN A 202 1.47 -13.80 -2.75
N PHE A 203 0.16 -13.95 -2.77
CA PHE A 203 -0.80 -12.92 -3.15
C PHE A 203 -2.01 -13.01 -2.21
N TYR A 204 -2.57 -11.88 -1.82
CA TYR A 204 -3.79 -11.81 -1.01
C TYR A 204 -4.69 -10.65 -1.41
N GLY A 205 -5.96 -10.77 -1.05
CA GLY A 205 -6.92 -9.67 -1.01
C GLY A 205 -7.33 -9.36 0.43
N ALA A 206 -7.64 -8.10 0.73
CA ALA A 206 -8.06 -7.66 2.04
C ALA A 206 -9.27 -6.73 1.97
N GLY A 207 -10.30 -7.05 2.76
CA GLY A 207 -11.52 -6.26 2.85
C GLY A 207 -12.48 -6.47 1.67
N TYR A 208 -13.69 -6.91 1.96
CA TYR A 208 -14.66 -7.29 0.93
C TYR A 208 -15.98 -6.53 1.12
N TYR A 209 -16.21 -5.52 0.28
CA TYR A 209 -17.45 -4.76 0.32
C TYR A 209 -18.66 -5.59 -0.13
N PRO A 210 -19.84 -5.45 0.54
CA PRO A 210 -20.12 -4.53 1.65
C PRO A 210 -19.93 -5.14 3.05
N PHE A 211 -19.20 -6.22 3.21
CA PHE A 211 -19.10 -6.98 4.46
C PHE A 211 -18.02 -6.44 5.41
N ARG A 212 -18.15 -6.78 6.71
CA ARG A 212 -17.22 -6.39 7.78
C ARG A 212 -16.80 -7.59 8.62
N GLY A 213 -15.73 -7.40 9.40
CA GLY A 213 -15.27 -8.39 10.38
C GLY A 213 -14.92 -9.76 9.78
N ASN A 214 -15.32 -10.84 10.46
CA ASN A 214 -14.96 -12.20 10.07
C ASN A 214 -15.54 -12.60 8.70
N LEU A 215 -16.74 -12.14 8.35
CA LEU A 215 -17.35 -12.46 7.05
C LEU A 215 -16.54 -11.86 5.91
N SER A 216 -16.14 -10.58 6.01
CA SER A 216 -15.26 -9.95 5.04
C SER A 216 -13.94 -10.70 4.92
N LYS A 217 -13.34 -11.11 6.04
CA LYS A 217 -12.09 -11.88 6.06
C LYS A 217 -12.22 -13.23 5.34
N ILE A 218 -13.29 -13.98 5.61
CA ILE A 218 -13.53 -15.29 4.98
C ILE A 218 -13.71 -15.13 3.47
N ILE A 219 -14.57 -14.18 3.04
CA ILE A 219 -14.82 -13.96 1.61
C ILE A 219 -13.55 -13.47 0.92
N SER A 220 -12.72 -12.64 1.56
CA SER A 220 -11.44 -12.20 1.01
C SER A 220 -10.47 -13.35 0.72
N THR A 221 -10.55 -14.47 1.45
CA THR A 221 -9.73 -15.66 1.14
C THR A 221 -10.26 -16.47 -0.03
N ILE A 222 -11.58 -16.44 -0.26
CA ILE A 222 -12.23 -17.17 -1.38
C ILE A 222 -12.10 -16.39 -2.69
N ASP A 223 -12.31 -15.07 -2.63
CA ASP A 223 -12.23 -14.17 -3.78
C ASP A 223 -11.30 -12.97 -3.47
N PRO A 224 -9.99 -13.17 -3.53
CA PRO A 224 -9.03 -12.10 -3.31
C PRO A 224 -9.02 -11.05 -4.44
N THR A 225 -9.63 -11.38 -5.60
CA THR A 225 -9.61 -10.53 -6.79
C THR A 225 -10.46 -9.28 -6.63
N HIS A 226 -11.57 -9.36 -5.89
CA HIS A 226 -12.51 -8.24 -5.74
C HIS A 226 -12.47 -7.57 -4.36
N CYS A 227 -11.40 -7.80 -3.60
CA CYS A 227 -11.15 -7.13 -2.32
C CYS A 227 -10.82 -5.65 -2.49
N ALA A 228 -10.98 -4.87 -1.42
CA ALA A 228 -10.67 -3.44 -1.39
C ALA A 228 -9.17 -3.17 -1.63
N PHE A 229 -8.32 -3.96 -0.97
CA PHE A 229 -6.87 -3.93 -1.11
C PHE A 229 -6.36 -5.25 -1.66
N ILE A 230 -5.25 -5.17 -2.38
CA ILE A 230 -4.47 -6.32 -2.83
C ILE A 230 -3.03 -6.17 -2.38
N GLY A 231 -2.39 -7.28 -2.08
CA GLY A 231 -0.98 -7.26 -1.70
C GLY A 231 -0.28 -8.56 -2.06
N LEU A 232 1.04 -8.50 -2.06
CA LEU A 232 1.88 -9.62 -2.47
C LEU A 232 3.24 -9.61 -1.77
N LYS A 233 3.90 -10.79 -1.83
CA LYS A 233 5.32 -10.98 -1.59
C LYS A 233 5.97 -11.45 -2.88
N ALA A 234 7.09 -10.83 -3.24
CA ALA A 234 7.82 -11.18 -4.44
C ALA A 234 9.34 -11.17 -4.19
N ILE A 235 10.02 -12.21 -4.61
CA ILE A 235 11.46 -12.42 -4.39
C ILE A 235 12.22 -11.90 -5.60
N LYS A 236 13.30 -11.16 -5.38
CA LYS A 236 14.27 -10.78 -6.40
C LYS A 236 15.02 -12.03 -6.87
N ASN A 237 14.90 -12.32 -8.18
CA ASN A 237 15.61 -13.45 -8.82
C ASN A 237 17.13 -13.22 -8.88
#